data_df3a6a1c68f5504548a99d21aa92e534
#
_entry.id   df3a6a1c68f5504548a99d21aa92e534
#
_cell.length_a   1.000
_cell.length_b   1.000
_cell.length_c   1.000
_cell.angle_alpha   90.00
_cell.angle_beta   90.00
_cell.angle_gamma   90.00
#
_symmetry.space_group_name_H-M   'P 1'
#
loop_
_entity.id
_entity.type
_entity.pdbx_description
1 polymer ?
#
loop_
_entity_poly.entity_id
_entity_poly.type
_entity_poly.pdbx_seq_one_letter_code
_entity_poly.pdbx_strand_id
1 'polypeptide(L)'
;MVDRVASSTLFGFDFQTNAAIVLMLDNIKDLTDIRMEGLEDVEIGLNDGSSILAQAKSVVNGSTDFSNVLPNLQKAMKSLSDAYSKCPSTKQLIYISNSANPLRVSSEKQIFSGVSSRRSYDSLPAKSKKKIDDILSSMGGSFDKSKLLIQTF
;
A
#
# COMPACT_ATOMS: atom_id res chain seq x y z
N MET A 1 17.72 -15.56 -23.46
CA MET A 1 16.88 -15.84 -22.27
C MET A 1 16.72 -14.54 -21.50
N VAL A 2 15.56 -13.93 -21.54
CA VAL A 2 15.31 -12.72 -20.75
C VAL A 2 15.30 -13.15 -19.30
N ASP A 3 16.14 -12.52 -18.48
CA ASP A 3 16.23 -12.82 -17.06
C ASP A 3 14.91 -12.42 -16.38
N ARG A 4 14.12 -13.41 -15.99
CA ARG A 4 12.80 -13.20 -15.36
C ARG A 4 12.90 -12.41 -14.05
N VAL A 5 14.05 -12.47 -13.39
CA VAL A 5 14.31 -11.75 -12.15
C VAL A 5 14.49 -10.26 -12.43
N ALA A 6 15.27 -9.92 -13.46
CA ALA A 6 15.44 -8.51 -13.86
C ALA A 6 14.13 -7.88 -14.33
N SER A 7 13.30 -8.65 -15.08
CA SER A 7 11.98 -8.18 -15.55
C SER A 7 11.01 -7.91 -14.40
N SER A 8 10.96 -8.76 -13.37
CA SER A 8 10.07 -8.57 -12.22
C SER A 8 10.50 -7.40 -11.35
N THR A 9 11.81 -7.16 -11.22
CA THR A 9 12.36 -6.02 -10.48
C THR A 9 12.04 -4.72 -11.19
N LEU A 10 12.25 -4.64 -12.51
CA LEU A 10 11.91 -3.46 -13.32
C LEU A 10 10.41 -3.14 -13.22
N PHE A 11 9.56 -4.17 -13.33
CA PHE A 11 8.11 -3.99 -13.18
C PHE A 11 7.74 -3.44 -11.79
N GLY A 12 8.43 -3.89 -10.74
CA GLY A 12 8.24 -3.38 -9.39
C GLY A 12 8.58 -1.90 -9.28
N PHE A 13 9.70 -1.46 -9.83
CA PHE A 13 10.10 -0.05 -9.87
C PHE A 13 9.14 0.82 -10.69
N ASP A 14 8.72 0.34 -11.86
CA ASP A 14 7.73 1.05 -12.68
C ASP A 14 6.41 1.22 -11.92
N PHE A 15 5.97 0.19 -11.21
CA PHE A 15 4.76 0.26 -10.39
C PHE A 15 4.90 1.27 -9.25
N GLN A 16 6.02 1.29 -8.53
CA GLN A 16 6.28 2.26 -7.47
C GLN A 16 6.32 3.69 -8.02
N THR A 17 6.96 3.89 -9.17
CA THR A 17 7.03 5.21 -9.83
C THR A 17 5.64 5.70 -10.23
N ASN A 18 4.82 4.85 -10.81
CA ASN A 18 3.44 5.20 -11.18
C ASN A 18 2.60 5.50 -9.93
N ALA A 19 2.76 4.72 -8.86
CA ALA A 19 2.11 4.98 -7.58
C ALA A 19 2.51 6.36 -7.02
N ALA A 20 3.79 6.70 -7.07
CA ALA A 20 4.30 8.00 -6.63
C ALA A 20 3.69 9.16 -7.43
N ILE A 21 3.58 9.03 -8.75
CA ILE A 21 2.96 10.04 -9.61
C ILE A 21 1.49 10.25 -9.23
N VAL A 22 0.73 9.17 -9.03
CA VAL A 22 -0.68 9.27 -8.64
C VAL A 22 -0.82 9.95 -7.28
N LEU A 23 -0.03 9.54 -6.28
CA LEU A 23 -0.06 10.15 -4.96
C LEU A 23 0.36 11.62 -4.98
N MET A 24 1.33 11.98 -5.82
CA MET A 24 1.74 13.36 -6.03
C MET A 24 0.57 14.20 -6.58
N LEU A 25 -0.11 13.72 -7.61
CA LEU A 25 -1.24 14.42 -8.22
C LEU A 25 -2.43 14.53 -7.26
N ASP A 26 -2.71 13.48 -6.49
CA ASP A 26 -3.79 13.47 -5.48
C ASP A 26 -3.56 14.50 -4.37
N ASN A 27 -2.31 14.86 -4.08
CA ASN A 27 -1.93 15.75 -2.99
C ASN A 27 -1.32 17.08 -3.48
N ILE A 28 -1.39 17.39 -4.76
CA ILE A 28 -0.64 18.49 -5.38
C ILE A 28 -0.86 19.87 -4.74
N LYS A 29 -2.01 20.09 -4.12
CA LYS A 29 -2.33 21.37 -3.46
C LYS A 29 -1.58 21.57 -2.15
N ASP A 30 -1.27 20.48 -1.46
CA ASP A 30 -0.67 20.49 -0.13
C ASP A 30 0.75 19.90 -0.13
N LEU A 31 1.21 19.40 -1.28
CA LEU A 31 2.50 18.78 -1.45
C LEU A 31 3.65 19.77 -1.25
N THR A 32 4.62 19.42 -0.41
CA THR A 32 5.90 20.15 -0.29
C THR A 32 7.05 19.39 -0.91
N ASP A 33 7.13 18.08 -0.70
CA ASP A 33 8.18 17.23 -1.26
C ASP A 33 7.67 15.79 -1.43
N ILE A 34 8.38 15.05 -2.28
CA ILE A 34 8.19 13.63 -2.48
C ILE A 34 9.53 12.93 -2.43
N ARG A 35 9.61 11.82 -1.74
CA ARG A 35 10.80 10.97 -1.64
C ARG A 35 10.46 9.56 -2.04
N MET A 36 11.31 8.99 -2.87
CA MET A 36 11.30 7.57 -3.21
C MET A 36 12.34 6.85 -2.36
N GLU A 37 12.04 5.62 -1.93
CA GLU A 37 12.98 4.81 -1.14
C GLU A 37 13.47 5.51 0.16
N GLY A 38 12.55 6.24 0.83
CA GLY A 38 12.80 6.86 2.13
C GLY A 38 12.50 5.92 3.29
N LEU A 39 11.57 6.29 4.18
CA LEU A 39 11.05 5.41 5.23
C LEU A 39 10.18 4.31 4.63
N GLU A 40 9.54 4.59 3.50
CA GLU A 40 8.71 3.70 2.71
C GLU A 40 9.03 3.84 1.22
N ASP A 41 8.39 3.04 0.36
CA ASP A 41 8.58 3.12 -1.09
C ASP A 41 8.30 4.52 -1.63
N VAL A 42 7.26 5.19 -1.08
CA VAL A 42 6.91 6.58 -1.38
C VAL A 42 6.59 7.32 -0.08
N GLU A 43 7.22 8.46 0.10
CA GLU A 43 6.96 9.38 1.20
C GLU A 43 6.59 10.76 0.65
N ILE A 44 5.47 11.31 1.10
CA ILE A 44 4.99 12.64 0.71
C ILE A 44 4.98 13.55 1.93
N GLY A 45 5.70 14.66 1.84
CA GLY A 45 5.62 15.75 2.79
C GLY A 45 4.50 16.72 2.42
N LEU A 46 3.75 17.17 3.42
CA LEU A 46 2.65 18.12 3.27
C LEU A 46 2.96 19.46 3.94
N ASN A 47 2.30 20.51 3.47
CA ASN A 47 2.51 21.89 3.94
C ASN A 47 2.12 22.13 5.42
N ASP A 48 1.34 21.22 6.01
CA ASP A 48 1.01 21.24 7.44
C ASP A 48 2.07 20.53 8.32
N GLY A 49 3.18 20.09 7.71
CA GLY A 49 4.26 19.36 8.38
C GLY A 49 3.98 17.87 8.59
N SER A 50 2.84 17.37 8.15
CA SER A 50 2.52 15.94 8.19
C SER A 50 3.07 15.19 6.97
N SER A 51 3.10 13.85 7.06
CA SER A 51 3.58 12.98 6.00
C SER A 51 2.55 11.92 5.63
N ILE A 52 2.58 11.50 4.37
CA ILE A 52 1.92 10.30 3.87
C ILE A 52 3.00 9.26 3.56
N LEU A 53 2.85 8.06 4.08
CA LEU A 53 3.77 6.95 3.86
C LEU A 53 3.05 5.88 3.05
N ALA A 54 3.63 5.45 1.93
CA ALA A 54 3.01 4.47 1.05
C ALA A 54 3.95 3.33 0.70
N GLN A 55 3.43 2.10 0.84
CA GLN A 55 4.08 0.87 0.44
C GLN A 55 3.40 0.31 -0.79
N ALA A 56 4.13 0.21 -1.90
CA ALA A 56 3.62 -0.29 -3.18
C ALA A 56 4.13 -1.70 -3.48
N LYS A 57 3.23 -2.65 -3.67
CA LYS A 57 3.55 -4.05 -3.96
C LYS A 57 2.78 -4.51 -5.20
N SER A 58 3.52 -4.88 -6.23
CA SER A 58 2.95 -5.42 -7.47
C SER A 58 3.07 -6.94 -7.56
N VAL A 59 2.19 -7.53 -8.34
CA VAL A 59 2.27 -8.91 -8.85
C VAL A 59 2.24 -8.87 -10.37
N VAL A 60 2.85 -9.86 -11.02
CA VAL A 60 3.02 -9.87 -12.49
C VAL A 60 1.67 -9.87 -13.22
N ASN A 61 0.69 -10.60 -12.70
CA ASN A 61 -0.67 -10.59 -13.23
C ASN A 61 -1.67 -10.35 -12.09
N GLY A 62 -2.09 -9.09 -11.92
CA GLY A 62 -2.95 -8.66 -10.83
C GLY A 62 -4.33 -9.33 -10.77
N SER A 63 -4.82 -9.86 -11.88
CA SER A 63 -6.12 -10.53 -11.97
C SER A 63 -6.09 -12.02 -11.63
N THR A 64 -4.96 -12.69 -11.81
CA THR A 64 -4.85 -14.16 -11.71
C THR A 64 -3.72 -14.65 -10.81
N ASP A 65 -2.65 -13.88 -10.63
CA ASP A 65 -1.53 -14.24 -9.75
C ASP A 65 -1.79 -13.80 -8.31
N PHE A 66 -2.29 -14.71 -7.50
CA PHE A 66 -2.54 -14.47 -6.09
C PHE A 66 -1.49 -15.10 -5.15
N SER A 67 -0.47 -15.76 -5.70
CA SER A 67 0.54 -16.50 -4.91
C SER A 67 1.34 -15.59 -3.97
N ASN A 68 1.71 -14.40 -4.44
CA ASN A 68 2.52 -13.43 -3.70
C ASN A 68 1.71 -12.33 -2.99
N VAL A 69 0.38 -12.31 -3.14
CA VAL A 69 -0.45 -11.22 -2.59
C VAL A 69 -0.41 -11.20 -1.07
N LEU A 70 -0.57 -12.35 -0.42
CA LEU A 70 -0.54 -12.40 1.05
C LEU A 70 0.85 -12.10 1.63
N PRO A 71 1.95 -12.67 1.13
CA PRO A 71 3.29 -12.26 1.55
C PRO A 71 3.57 -10.77 1.34
N ASN A 72 3.12 -10.20 0.22
CA ASN A 72 3.26 -8.77 -0.06
C ASN A 72 2.47 -7.92 0.94
N LEU A 73 1.23 -8.29 1.25
CA LEU A 73 0.41 -7.61 2.25
C LEU A 73 1.08 -7.66 3.63
N GLN A 74 1.57 -8.83 4.05
CA GLN A 74 2.26 -8.99 5.34
C GLN A 74 3.50 -8.10 5.44
N LYS A 75 4.35 -8.10 4.39
CA LYS A 75 5.53 -7.24 4.33
C LYS A 75 5.15 -5.76 4.37
N ALA A 76 4.12 -5.37 3.64
CA ALA A 76 3.65 -3.98 3.62
C ALA A 76 3.12 -3.53 4.99
N MET A 77 2.30 -4.33 5.66
CA MET A 77 1.78 -4.00 6.99
C MET A 77 2.91 -3.87 8.01
N LYS A 78 3.94 -4.75 7.94
CA LYS A 78 5.11 -4.64 8.80
C LYS A 78 5.90 -3.36 8.52
N SER A 79 6.21 -3.08 7.26
CA SER A 79 6.97 -1.90 6.87
C SER A 79 6.25 -0.61 7.30
N LEU A 80 4.96 -0.49 7.00
CA LEU A 80 4.14 0.66 7.42
C LEU A 80 4.09 0.82 8.95
N SER A 81 4.05 -0.27 9.71
CA SER A 81 4.11 -0.23 11.17
C SER A 81 5.45 0.28 11.67
N ASP A 82 6.55 -0.21 11.10
CA ASP A 82 7.91 0.20 11.46
C ASP A 82 8.14 1.68 11.10
N ALA A 83 7.68 2.12 9.94
CA ALA A 83 7.78 3.50 9.50
C ALA A 83 6.91 4.46 10.34
N TYR A 84 5.69 4.06 10.68
CA TYR A 84 4.80 4.83 11.54
C TYR A 84 5.42 5.11 12.91
N SER A 85 6.12 4.14 13.48
CA SER A 85 6.82 4.32 14.76
C SER A 85 7.95 5.36 14.70
N LYS A 86 8.54 5.57 13.51
CA LYS A 86 9.64 6.52 13.28
C LYS A 86 9.18 7.91 12.84
N CYS A 87 7.93 8.02 12.37
CA CYS A 87 7.38 9.27 11.85
C CYS A 87 6.06 9.62 12.57
N PRO A 88 6.13 10.28 13.76
CA PRO A 88 4.93 10.63 14.54
C PRO A 88 3.95 11.57 13.80
N SER A 89 4.46 12.34 12.83
CA SER A 89 3.65 13.24 12.01
C SER A 89 2.91 12.56 10.86
N THR A 90 2.91 11.22 10.79
CA THR A 90 2.19 10.49 9.75
C THR A 90 0.70 10.77 9.80
N LYS A 91 0.18 11.34 8.72
CA LYS A 91 -1.24 11.63 8.51
C LYS A 91 -1.98 10.43 7.92
N GLN A 92 -1.32 9.72 6.99
CA GLN A 92 -1.92 8.61 6.28
C GLN A 92 -0.89 7.53 5.97
N LEU A 93 -1.32 6.29 6.04
CA LEU A 93 -0.58 5.09 5.63
C LEU A 93 -1.29 4.47 4.44
N ILE A 94 -0.60 4.19 3.35
CA ILE A 94 -1.22 3.66 2.14
C ILE A 94 -0.55 2.34 1.73
N TYR A 95 -1.35 1.29 1.61
CA TYR A 95 -0.94 0.07 0.92
C TYR A 95 -1.48 0.10 -0.51
N ILE A 96 -0.57 0.04 -1.49
CA ILE A 96 -0.90 0.10 -2.92
C ILE A 96 -0.59 -1.25 -3.57
N SER A 97 -1.55 -1.78 -4.32
CA SER A 97 -1.40 -3.06 -5.02
C SER A 97 -2.10 -3.03 -6.39
N ASN A 98 -1.59 -3.82 -7.34
CA ASN A 98 -2.27 -4.10 -8.60
C ASN A 98 -3.10 -5.40 -8.55
N SER A 99 -3.22 -6.04 -7.39
CA SER A 99 -4.01 -7.26 -7.24
C SER A 99 -5.51 -6.95 -7.21
N ALA A 100 -6.29 -7.74 -7.93
CA ALA A 100 -7.76 -7.69 -7.86
C ALA A 100 -8.32 -8.15 -6.48
N ASN A 101 -7.50 -8.79 -5.65
CA ASN A 101 -7.86 -9.21 -4.29
C ASN A 101 -6.71 -8.90 -3.32
N PRO A 102 -6.42 -7.62 -3.04
CA PRO A 102 -5.22 -7.19 -2.31
C PRO A 102 -5.15 -7.69 -0.87
N LEU A 103 -6.30 -7.98 -0.26
CA LEU A 103 -6.40 -8.50 1.11
C LEU A 103 -6.58 -10.03 1.19
N ARG A 104 -6.68 -10.72 0.06
CA ARG A 104 -6.95 -12.18 0.00
C ARG A 104 -8.22 -12.59 0.73
N VAL A 105 -9.26 -11.76 0.67
CA VAL A 105 -10.59 -12.05 1.21
C VAL A 105 -11.56 -12.20 0.04
N SER A 106 -11.72 -13.43 -0.46
CA SER A 106 -12.44 -13.72 -1.72
C SER A 106 -13.92 -13.30 -1.67
N SER A 107 -14.57 -13.42 -0.52
CA SER A 107 -15.98 -13.03 -0.35
C SER A 107 -16.21 -11.51 -0.36
N GLU A 108 -15.15 -10.70 -0.22
CA GLU A 108 -15.23 -9.23 -0.13
C GLU A 108 -14.40 -8.54 -1.22
N LYS A 109 -13.78 -9.28 -2.15
CA LYS A 109 -12.89 -8.73 -3.18
C LYS A 109 -13.55 -7.68 -4.08
N GLN A 110 -14.87 -7.73 -4.25
CA GLN A 110 -15.58 -6.82 -5.16
C GLN A 110 -15.50 -5.35 -4.73
N ILE A 111 -15.17 -5.06 -3.47
CA ILE A 111 -14.94 -3.69 -3.02
C ILE A 111 -13.73 -3.04 -3.71
N PHE A 112 -12.84 -3.85 -4.28
CA PHE A 112 -11.67 -3.43 -5.04
C PHE A 112 -11.84 -3.55 -6.55
N SER A 113 -13.07 -3.80 -7.04
CA SER A 113 -13.34 -3.90 -8.47
C SER A 113 -13.26 -2.53 -9.14
N GLY A 114 -12.90 -2.54 -10.45
CA GLY A 114 -12.76 -1.34 -11.27
C GLY A 114 -11.30 -1.06 -11.67
N VAL A 115 -11.09 0.02 -12.40
CA VAL A 115 -9.76 0.43 -12.90
C VAL A 115 -8.86 0.87 -11.73
N SER A 116 -9.46 1.55 -10.76
CA SER A 116 -8.80 1.86 -9.49
C SER A 116 -9.82 1.87 -8.37
N SER A 117 -9.39 1.55 -7.16
CA SER A 117 -10.22 1.68 -5.97
C SER A 117 -9.42 2.19 -4.79
N ARG A 118 -10.08 2.87 -3.88
CA ARG A 118 -9.50 3.41 -2.65
C ARG A 118 -10.45 3.14 -1.50
N ARG A 119 -9.97 2.47 -0.46
CA ARG A 119 -10.76 2.07 0.71
C ARG A 119 -10.01 2.38 2.00
N SER A 120 -10.61 3.22 2.85
CA SER A 120 -10.09 3.42 4.21
C SER A 120 -10.35 2.18 5.06
N TYR A 121 -9.53 1.93 6.08
CA TYR A 121 -9.76 0.84 7.02
C TYR A 121 -11.18 0.86 7.58
N ASP A 122 -11.69 2.04 7.96
CA ASP A 122 -13.03 2.18 8.55
C ASP A 122 -14.15 1.77 7.60
N SER A 123 -13.95 1.94 6.28
CA SER A 123 -14.91 1.55 5.24
C SER A 123 -14.83 0.08 4.83
N LEU A 124 -13.83 -0.67 5.31
CA LEU A 124 -13.68 -2.08 4.97
C LEU A 124 -14.75 -2.94 5.64
N PRO A 125 -15.23 -4.00 4.96
CA PRO A 125 -16.09 -5.01 5.58
C PRO A 125 -15.37 -5.81 6.67
N ALA A 126 -16.13 -6.51 7.49
CA ALA A 126 -15.66 -7.16 8.71
C ALA A 126 -14.51 -8.17 8.51
N LYS A 127 -14.58 -9.00 7.46
CA LYS A 127 -13.53 -10.01 7.18
C LYS A 127 -12.24 -9.35 6.71
N SER A 128 -12.35 -8.28 5.93
CA SER A 128 -11.19 -7.49 5.47
C SER A 128 -10.50 -6.79 6.63
N LYS A 129 -11.26 -6.18 7.54
CA LYS A 129 -10.72 -5.61 8.80
C LYS A 129 -10.02 -6.68 9.64
N LYS A 130 -10.71 -7.79 9.87
CA LYS A 130 -10.13 -8.91 10.63
C LYS A 130 -8.83 -9.41 10.01
N LYS A 131 -8.75 -9.50 8.69
CA LYS A 131 -7.53 -9.92 8.00
C LYS A 131 -6.33 -9.02 8.32
N ILE A 132 -6.52 -7.70 8.29
CA ILE A 132 -5.49 -6.72 8.65
C ILE A 132 -5.12 -6.84 10.13
N ASP A 133 -6.11 -6.95 11.00
CA ASP A 133 -5.90 -7.08 12.45
C ASP A 133 -5.12 -8.34 12.81
N ASP A 134 -5.45 -9.48 12.21
CA ASP A 134 -4.75 -10.75 12.40
C ASP A 134 -3.28 -10.65 11.94
N ILE A 135 -3.03 -9.99 10.81
CA ILE A 135 -1.67 -9.78 10.29
C ILE A 135 -0.87 -8.91 11.26
N LEU A 136 -1.39 -7.75 11.66
CA LEU A 136 -0.70 -6.84 12.58
C LEU A 136 -0.42 -7.54 13.93
N SER A 137 -1.39 -8.26 14.47
CA SER A 137 -1.23 -8.99 15.73
C SER A 137 -0.16 -10.07 15.64
N SER A 138 -0.12 -10.83 14.53
CA SER A 138 0.85 -11.91 14.32
C SER A 138 2.29 -11.43 14.22
N MET A 139 2.49 -10.17 13.80
CA MET A 139 3.82 -9.57 13.59
C MET A 139 4.26 -8.67 14.73
N GLY A 140 3.43 -8.48 15.76
CA GLY A 140 3.68 -7.51 16.81
C GLY A 140 3.72 -6.05 16.32
N GLY A 141 3.13 -5.78 15.14
CA GLY A 141 3.05 -4.46 14.55
C GLY A 141 1.81 -3.70 15.06
N SER A 142 1.92 -2.39 15.12
CA SER A 142 0.77 -1.54 15.42
C SER A 142 0.91 -0.16 14.81
N PHE A 143 -0.21 0.40 14.40
CA PHE A 143 -0.39 1.80 14.01
C PHE A 143 -1.86 2.19 14.21
N ASP A 144 -2.14 3.48 14.14
CA ASP A 144 -3.52 3.97 14.11
C ASP A 144 -4.20 3.54 12.81
N LYS A 145 -5.04 2.52 12.88
CA LYS A 145 -5.69 1.90 11.72
C LYS A 145 -6.65 2.85 11.00
N SER A 146 -7.17 3.88 11.67
CA SER A 146 -7.98 4.92 11.02
C SER A 146 -7.22 5.67 9.92
N LYS A 147 -5.88 5.65 9.97
CA LYS A 147 -5.00 6.26 8.97
C LYS A 147 -4.70 5.35 7.78
N LEU A 148 -5.07 4.05 7.85
CA LEU A 148 -4.78 3.10 6.80
C LEU A 148 -5.75 3.22 5.63
N LEU A 149 -5.17 3.25 4.44
CA LEU A 149 -5.87 3.25 3.16
C LEU A 149 -5.32 2.14 2.27
N ILE A 150 -6.22 1.38 1.67
CA ILE A 150 -5.87 0.37 0.65
C ILE A 150 -6.25 0.93 -0.71
N GLN A 151 -5.28 0.95 -1.62
CA GLN A 151 -5.49 1.46 -2.97
C GLN A 151 -5.09 0.40 -4.00
N THR A 152 -5.89 0.25 -5.05
CA THR A 152 -5.59 -0.62 -6.20
C THR A 152 -5.59 0.17 -7.49
N PHE A 153 -4.80 -0.31 -8.44
CA PHE A 153 -4.74 0.18 -9.81
C PHE A 153 -4.96 -0.97 -10.79
#